data_7d78a4fb32eaf3f07a77b74a65f4238b
#
_entry.id   7d78a4fb32eaf3f07a77b74a65f4238b
#
_cell.length_a   1.000
_cell.length_b   1.000
_cell.length_c   1.000
_cell.angle_alpha   90.00
_cell.angle_beta   90.00
_cell.angle_gamma   90.00
#
_symmetry.space_group_name_H-M   'P 1'
#
loop_
_entity.id
_entity.type
_entity.pdbx_description
1 polymer ?
#
loop_
_entity_poly.entity_id
_entity_poly.type
_entity_poly.pdbx_seq_one_letter_code
_entity_poly.pdbx_strand_id
1 'polypeptide(L)'
;SHLPHLVAFALMNGISGQPLGKDFLSLAGPGFRDFSRIAASDPKIWRDILLSNKEELLTQSRIFRETLEAMEQMIATENSSALERSIDSASNTRSTWRMGASARK
;
A
#
# COMPACT_ATOMS: atom_id res chain seq x y z
N SER A 1 9.88 2.79 5.66
CA SER A 1 9.45 3.63 4.54
C SER A 1 9.66 2.95 3.18
N HIS A 2 10.31 1.81 3.14
CA HIS A 2 10.55 1.11 1.87
C HIS A 2 9.31 0.35 1.39
N LEU A 3 8.49 -0.12 2.33
CA LEU A 3 7.28 -0.83 1.96
C LEU A 3 6.31 0.03 1.13
N PRO A 4 6.05 1.30 1.47
CA PRO A 4 5.17 2.12 0.63
C PRO A 4 5.62 2.20 -0.83
N HIS A 5 6.93 2.30 -1.09
CA HIS A 5 7.42 2.31 -2.47
C HIS A 5 7.17 0.98 -3.17
N LEU A 6 7.44 -0.13 -2.47
CA LEU A 6 7.17 -1.45 -3.05
C LEU A 6 5.70 -1.61 -3.40
N VAL A 7 4.81 -1.20 -2.48
CA VAL A 7 3.37 -1.29 -2.71
C VAL A 7 2.94 -0.40 -3.88
N ALA A 8 3.50 0.82 -3.96
CA ALA A 8 3.17 1.73 -5.06
C ALA A 8 3.60 1.17 -6.41
N PHE A 9 4.81 0.60 -6.50
CA PHE A 9 5.26 -0.04 -7.73
C PHE A 9 4.36 -1.20 -8.13
N ALA A 10 4.02 -2.06 -7.16
CA ALA A 10 3.17 -3.20 -7.42
C ALA A 10 1.76 -2.78 -7.83
N LEU A 11 1.22 -1.75 -7.19
CA LEU A 11 -0.10 -1.23 -7.52
C LEU A 11 -0.15 -0.72 -8.95
N MET A 12 0.83 0.09 -9.36
CA MET A 12 0.89 0.60 -10.72
C MET A 12 1.01 -0.53 -11.74
N ASN A 13 1.93 -1.47 -11.48
CA ASN A 13 2.14 -2.59 -12.40
C ASN A 13 0.91 -3.50 -12.47
N GLY A 14 0.25 -3.71 -11.32
CA GLY A 14 -0.94 -4.55 -11.28
C GLY A 14 -2.10 -3.98 -12.06
N ILE A 15 -2.27 -2.65 -12.01
CA ILE A 15 -3.35 -2.00 -12.75
C ILE A 15 -3.00 -1.89 -14.22
N SER A 16 -1.79 -1.41 -14.54
CA SER A 16 -1.41 -1.19 -15.94
C SER A 16 -1.26 -2.49 -16.73
N GLY A 17 -1.01 -3.61 -16.04
CA GLY A 17 -0.90 -4.91 -16.69
C GLY A 17 -2.23 -5.56 -17.06
N GLN A 18 -3.35 -4.98 -16.64
CA GLN A 18 -4.66 -5.52 -16.97
C GLN A 18 -5.05 -5.11 -18.40
N PRO A 19 -5.90 -5.91 -19.08
CA PRO A 19 -6.31 -5.59 -20.45
C PRO A 19 -6.92 -4.19 -20.59
N LEU A 20 -7.64 -3.71 -19.57
CA LEU A 20 -8.26 -2.39 -19.57
C LEU A 20 -7.49 -1.40 -18.68
N GLY A 21 -6.20 -1.64 -18.47
CA GLY A 21 -5.40 -0.83 -17.55
C GLY A 21 -5.42 0.66 -17.88
N LYS A 22 -5.36 1.02 -19.16
CA LYS A 22 -5.39 2.43 -19.55
C LYS A 22 -6.72 3.10 -19.18
N ASP A 23 -7.82 2.35 -19.33
CA ASP A 23 -9.14 2.87 -18.98
C ASP A 23 -9.25 3.07 -17.46
N PHE A 24 -8.76 2.13 -16.68
CA PHE A 24 -8.74 2.27 -15.23
C PHE A 24 -7.93 3.48 -14.80
N LEU A 25 -6.76 3.68 -15.40
CA LEU A 25 -5.90 4.81 -15.06
C LEU A 25 -6.53 6.15 -15.43
N SER A 26 -7.25 6.18 -16.55
CA SER A 26 -7.90 7.43 -16.98
C SER A 26 -9.06 7.83 -16.08
N LEU A 27 -9.65 6.86 -15.37
CA LEU A 27 -10.76 7.12 -14.45
C LEU A 27 -10.31 7.25 -12.99
N ALA A 28 -9.01 7.08 -12.74
CA ALA A 28 -8.47 7.13 -11.39
C ALA A 28 -8.58 8.54 -10.82
N GLY A 29 -8.91 8.62 -9.53
CA GLY A 29 -9.11 9.88 -8.86
C GLY A 29 -7.92 10.36 -8.05
N PRO A 30 -8.13 11.42 -7.25
CA PRO A 30 -7.07 12.02 -6.44
C PRO A 30 -6.41 11.06 -5.46
N GLY A 31 -7.17 10.13 -4.88
CA GLY A 31 -6.62 9.16 -3.94
C GLY A 31 -5.57 8.28 -4.58
N PHE A 32 -5.85 7.78 -5.78
CA PHE A 32 -4.90 6.98 -6.52
C PHE A 32 -3.66 7.81 -6.90
N ARG A 33 -3.89 9.03 -7.38
CA ARG A 33 -2.80 9.93 -7.76
C ARG A 33 -1.85 10.17 -6.59
N ASP A 34 -2.40 10.47 -5.42
CA ASP A 34 -1.58 10.77 -4.25
C ASP A 34 -0.86 9.53 -3.75
N PHE A 35 -1.55 8.39 -3.70
CA PHE A 35 -0.95 7.14 -3.24
C PHE A 35 0.16 6.66 -4.16
N SER A 36 -0.06 6.75 -5.47
CA SER A 36 0.87 6.18 -6.45
C SER A 36 2.01 7.13 -6.84
N ARG A 37 2.01 8.36 -6.34
CA ARG A 37 2.98 9.37 -6.73
C ARG A 37 4.43 8.89 -6.59
N ILE A 38 4.73 8.18 -5.51
CA ILE A 38 6.08 7.72 -5.24
C ILE A 38 6.54 6.60 -6.17
N ALA A 39 5.62 6.03 -6.97
CA ALA A 39 6.01 5.04 -7.97
C ALA A 39 6.84 5.66 -9.10
N ALA A 40 6.76 6.98 -9.28
CA ALA A 40 7.57 7.70 -10.27
C ALA A 40 8.95 7.99 -9.67
N SER A 41 9.76 6.95 -9.51
CA SER A 41 11.05 7.02 -8.85
C SER A 41 12.13 6.39 -9.73
N ASP A 42 13.40 6.72 -9.45
CA ASP A 42 14.51 6.20 -10.22
C ASP A 42 14.65 4.68 -10.02
N PRO A 43 14.57 3.90 -11.10
CA PRO A 43 14.56 2.44 -10.97
C PRO A 43 15.86 1.86 -10.45
N LYS A 44 17.00 2.44 -10.78
CA LYS A 44 18.29 1.89 -10.34
C LYS A 44 18.51 2.15 -8.85
N ILE A 45 18.18 3.34 -8.40
CA ILE A 45 18.32 3.71 -6.98
C ILE A 45 17.39 2.83 -6.15
N TRP A 46 16.13 2.70 -6.54
CA TRP A 46 15.17 1.95 -5.76
C TRP A 46 15.39 0.44 -5.83
N ARG A 47 15.89 -0.07 -6.97
CA ARG A 47 16.34 -1.46 -7.02
C ARG A 47 17.36 -1.73 -5.91
N ASP A 48 18.36 -0.87 -5.78
CA ASP A 48 19.40 -1.08 -4.79
C ASP A 48 18.90 -0.92 -3.36
N ILE A 49 18.01 0.05 -3.13
CA ILE A 49 17.41 0.25 -1.81
C ILE A 49 16.60 -0.97 -1.39
N LEU A 50 15.76 -1.49 -2.29
CA LEU A 50 14.92 -2.64 -1.96
C LEU A 50 15.74 -3.89 -1.70
N LEU A 51 16.79 -4.12 -2.50
CA LEU A 51 17.64 -5.29 -2.33
C LEU A 51 18.47 -5.23 -1.06
N SER A 52 18.97 -4.05 -0.68
CA SER A 52 19.80 -3.93 0.52
C SER A 52 19.00 -4.07 1.82
N ASN A 53 17.67 -3.99 1.75
CA ASN A 53 16.80 -4.15 2.91
C ASN A 53 15.92 -5.40 2.78
N LYS A 54 16.42 -6.40 2.10
CA LYS A 54 15.64 -7.56 1.66
C LYS A 54 14.85 -8.25 2.78
N GLU A 55 15.54 -8.63 3.85
CA GLU A 55 14.90 -9.45 4.87
C GLU A 55 13.77 -8.72 5.60
N GLU A 56 14.05 -7.50 6.05
CA GLU A 56 13.04 -6.71 6.76
C GLU A 56 11.89 -6.35 5.82
N LEU A 57 12.21 -5.99 4.58
CA LEU A 57 11.20 -5.61 3.61
C LEU A 57 10.27 -6.78 3.30
N LEU A 58 10.81 -7.97 3.12
CA LEU A 58 9.97 -9.15 2.83
C LEU A 58 9.08 -9.51 4.01
N THR A 59 9.57 -9.33 5.25
CA THR A 59 8.77 -9.53 6.44
C THR A 59 7.59 -8.55 6.48
N GLN A 60 7.85 -7.28 6.26
CA GLN A 60 6.80 -6.26 6.27
C GLN A 60 5.83 -6.46 5.10
N SER A 61 6.33 -6.86 3.95
CA SER A 61 5.49 -7.14 2.79
C SER A 61 4.53 -8.31 3.06
N ARG A 62 5.02 -9.35 3.72
CA ARG A 62 4.17 -10.49 4.07
C ARG A 62 3.07 -10.08 5.03
N ILE A 63 3.40 -9.31 6.06
CA ILE A 63 2.41 -8.83 7.01
C ILE A 63 1.36 -7.97 6.29
N PHE A 64 1.79 -7.11 5.39
CA PHE A 64 0.89 -6.28 4.60
C PHE A 64 -0.06 -7.15 3.76
N ARG A 65 0.47 -8.16 3.07
CA ARG A 65 -0.36 -9.05 2.24
C ARG A 65 -1.38 -9.80 3.08
N GLU A 66 -0.98 -10.30 4.24
CA GLU A 66 -1.89 -11.03 5.12
C GLU A 66 -3.01 -10.13 5.65
N THR A 67 -2.66 -8.90 5.99
CA THR A 67 -3.64 -7.92 6.46
C THR A 67 -4.60 -7.53 5.34
N LEU A 68 -4.07 -7.33 4.13
CA LEU A 68 -4.91 -7.03 2.97
C LEU A 68 -5.87 -8.18 2.68
N GLU A 69 -5.36 -9.41 2.72
CA GLU A 69 -6.18 -10.59 2.47
C GLU A 69 -7.31 -10.72 3.50
N ALA A 70 -7.03 -10.39 4.76
CA ALA A 70 -8.07 -10.42 5.79
C ALA A 70 -9.18 -9.41 5.47
N MET A 71 -8.81 -8.22 5.01
CA MET A 71 -9.81 -7.23 4.64
C MET A 71 -10.58 -7.64 3.38
N GLU A 72 -9.90 -8.29 2.44
CA GLU A 72 -10.57 -8.84 1.26
C GLU A 72 -11.63 -9.85 1.64
N GLN A 73 -11.36 -10.69 2.65
CA GLN A 73 -12.34 -11.65 3.13
C GLN A 73 -13.55 -10.96 3.76
N MET A 74 -13.33 -9.88 4.50
CA MET A 74 -14.44 -9.11 5.04
C MET A 74 -15.35 -8.57 3.93
N ILE A 75 -14.74 -8.13 2.83
CA ILE A 75 -15.49 -7.64 1.67
C ILE A 75 -16.22 -8.80 0.99
N ALA A 76 -15.51 -9.90 0.74
CA ALA A 76 -16.06 -11.04 0.03
C ALA A 76 -17.26 -11.66 0.76
N THR A 77 -17.21 -11.68 2.09
CA THR A 77 -18.29 -12.22 2.91
C THR A 77 -19.30 -11.16 3.34
N GLU A 78 -19.11 -9.93 2.89
CA GLU A 78 -19.96 -8.79 3.22
C GLU A 78 -20.13 -8.61 4.74
N ASN A 79 -19.04 -8.83 5.47
CA ASN A 79 -19.02 -8.66 6.91
C ASN A 79 -18.83 -7.18 7.23
N SER A 80 -19.93 -6.43 7.18
CA SER A 80 -19.87 -4.98 7.30
C SER A 80 -19.35 -4.50 8.64
N SER A 81 -19.69 -5.18 9.73
CA SER A 81 -19.22 -4.75 11.04
C SER A 81 -17.73 -4.99 11.25
N ALA A 82 -17.20 -6.11 10.74
CA ALA A 82 -15.76 -6.36 10.83
C ALA A 82 -15.00 -5.37 9.95
N LEU A 83 -15.51 -5.09 8.76
CA LEU A 83 -14.90 -4.12 7.86
C LEU A 83 -14.89 -2.73 8.48
N GLU A 84 -15.98 -2.31 9.06
CA GLU A 84 -16.07 -1.01 9.72
C GLU A 84 -15.06 -0.90 10.87
N ARG A 85 -14.94 -1.94 11.70
CA ARG A 85 -13.97 -1.94 12.79
C ARG A 85 -12.53 -1.86 12.27
N SER A 86 -12.23 -2.55 11.19
CA SER A 86 -10.90 -2.52 10.59
C SER A 86 -10.56 -1.13 10.06
N ILE A 87 -11.51 -0.50 9.38
CA ILE A 87 -11.34 0.85 8.86
C ILE A 87 -11.20 1.86 10.02
N ASP A 88 -12.04 1.71 11.04
CA ASP A 88 -12.00 2.59 12.19
C ASP A 88 -10.66 2.52 12.91
N SER A 89 -10.12 1.31 13.06
CA SER A 89 -8.80 1.13 13.67
C SER A 89 -7.72 1.85 12.88
N ALA A 90 -7.72 1.69 11.55
CA ALA A 90 -6.75 2.36 10.70
C ALA A 90 -6.91 3.88 10.75
N SER A 91 -8.15 4.34 10.71
CA SER A 91 -8.46 5.77 10.74
C SER A 91 -7.96 6.41 12.04
N ASN A 92 -8.23 5.77 13.17
CA ASN A 92 -7.78 6.28 14.46
C ASN A 92 -6.26 6.30 14.58
N THR A 93 -5.61 5.23 14.14
CA THR A 93 -4.15 5.17 14.19
C THR A 93 -3.54 6.28 13.36
N ARG A 94 -4.06 6.48 12.13
CA ARG A 94 -3.52 7.52 11.24
C ARG A 94 -3.79 8.92 11.80
N SER A 95 -4.96 9.13 12.41
CA SER A 95 -5.34 10.44 12.95
C SER A 95 -4.43 10.90 14.08
N THR A 96 -3.94 9.94 14.87
CA THR A 96 -3.08 10.24 16.02
C THR A 96 -1.59 10.16 15.71
N TRP A 97 -1.23 9.63 14.54
CA TRP A 97 0.17 9.48 14.15
C TRP A 97 0.78 10.83 13.78
N ARG A 98 2.02 11.04 14.24
CA ARG A 98 2.81 12.23 13.89
C ARG A 98 4.15 11.76 13.35
N MET A 99 4.53 12.25 12.17
CA MET A 99 5.84 11.96 11.61
C MET A 99 6.92 12.53 12.52
N GLY A 100 7.98 11.75 12.75
CA GLY A 100 9.06 12.17 13.62
C GLY A 100 8.88 11.75 15.08
N ALA A 101 7.64 11.76 15.59
CA ALA A 101 7.38 11.33 16.96
C ALA A 101 7.63 9.83 17.12
N SER A 102 7.15 9.01 16.19
CA SER A 102 7.38 7.58 16.21
C SER A 102 8.81 7.21 15.81
N ALA A 103 9.44 8.02 14.99
CA ALA A 103 10.82 7.78 14.56
C ALA A 103 11.82 7.96 15.69
N ARG A 104 11.46 8.61 16.76
CA ARG A 104 12.35 8.85 17.90
C ARG A 104 12.49 7.64 18.80
N LYS A 105 11.71 6.66 18.59
CA LYS A 105 11.77 5.42 19.37
C LYS A 105 12.78 4.46 18.77
#